data_03f181dc5eeebac42459fdb686c0e3f4
#
_entry.id   03f181dc5eeebac42459fdb686c0e3f4
#
_cell.length_a   1.000
_cell.length_b   1.000
_cell.length_c   1.000
_cell.angle_alpha   90.00
_cell.angle_beta   90.00
_cell.angle_gamma   90.00
#
_symmetry.space_group_name_H-M   'P 1'
#
loop_
_entity.id
_entity.type
_entity.pdbx_description
1 polymer ?
#
loop_
_entity_poly.entity_id
_entity_poly.type
_entity_poly.pdbx_seq_one_letter_code
_entity_poly.pdbx_strand_id
1 'polypeptide(L)'
;MQFSFGGITDVLTRLGGSLRKSEGDSVVGVDIGTSTIKLVQLRSRKGSAVLETYGEIALGPYAGAEVGQAVSPPAEKISEALADLMREANVTATTGGVAIPLSASLISVITLPTKSKEELATMVPIEARKYIPVPVSEVALDWFVIPEEEIQFLGAPAATRPANATDVLMVAIHKATLARQETIAKGAKLTPGFYEIEPFSFARASYEHGTAPTMMIDMGASSTRVYIIEFGIIAVSHTVNRGGQDITLALSKSKSIPFNEAEALKRSSSIATEETGRNALEFVFSEXXXXAYSSRTNGRPTRQCHASSLWAVVRR
;
A
#
# COMPACT_ATOMS: atom_id res chain seq x y z
N MET A 1 4.49 24.30 -9.61
CA MET A 1 5.29 23.79 -8.48
C MET A 1 5.38 22.28 -8.60
N GLN A 2 6.55 21.76 -8.89
CA GLN A 2 6.78 20.32 -8.92
C GLN A 2 7.03 19.86 -7.49
N PHE A 3 6.03 19.25 -6.87
CA PHE A 3 6.25 18.60 -5.57
C PHE A 3 7.05 17.32 -5.82
N SER A 4 8.27 17.32 -5.36
CA SER A 4 9.14 16.14 -5.45
C SER A 4 8.78 15.20 -4.30
N PHE A 5 8.29 14.03 -4.63
CA PHE A 5 8.19 12.90 -3.69
C PHE A 5 9.59 12.34 -3.32
N GLY A 6 10.63 13.13 -3.59
CA GLY A 6 12.02 12.77 -3.31
C GLY A 6 12.29 12.37 -1.86
N GLY A 7 11.50 12.89 -0.92
CA GLY A 7 11.66 12.56 0.50
C GLY A 7 11.32 11.10 0.84
N ILE A 8 10.27 10.54 0.25
CA ILE A 8 9.84 9.15 0.54
C ILE A 8 10.78 8.14 -0.13
N THR A 9 11.24 8.45 -1.35
CA THR A 9 12.19 7.60 -2.06
C THR A 9 13.58 7.62 -1.41
N ASP A 10 14.01 8.75 -0.82
CA ASP A 10 15.30 8.82 -0.10
C ASP A 10 15.28 8.02 1.21
N VAL A 11 14.12 7.95 1.85
CA VAL A 11 13.93 7.25 3.12
C VAL A 11 14.03 5.72 2.92
N LEU A 12 13.45 5.22 1.85
CA LEU A 12 13.45 3.78 1.56
C LEU A 12 14.71 3.33 0.81
N THR A 13 15.40 4.23 0.10
CA THR A 13 16.68 3.92 -0.54
C THR A 13 17.83 3.74 0.47
N ARG A 14 17.70 4.27 1.68
CA ARG A 14 18.71 4.03 2.74
C ARG A 14 18.68 2.60 3.28
N LEU A 15 17.54 1.93 3.18
CA LEU A 15 17.41 0.51 3.57
C LEU A 15 17.95 -0.45 2.49
N GLY A 16 18.08 0.01 1.25
CA GLY A 16 18.43 -0.86 0.12
C GLY A 16 19.59 -0.44 -0.76
N GLY A 17 20.32 0.61 -0.45
CA GLY A 17 21.40 1.10 -1.31
C GLY A 17 20.88 1.84 -2.56
N SER A 18 21.50 2.94 -2.87
CA SER A 18 21.12 3.81 -3.98
C SER A 18 21.12 3.07 -5.32
N LEU A 19 19.94 2.81 -5.87
CA LEU A 19 19.81 2.43 -7.27
C LEU A 19 20.02 3.68 -8.15
N ARG A 20 21.28 4.11 -8.30
CA ARG A 20 21.64 5.03 -9.38
C ARG A 20 21.65 4.19 -10.66
N LYS A 21 20.49 4.02 -11.25
CA LYS A 21 20.41 3.35 -12.54
C LYS A 21 20.65 4.32 -13.68
N SER A 22 21.42 3.87 -14.64
CA SER A 22 21.67 4.62 -15.87
C SER A 22 20.39 4.65 -16.73
N GLU A 23 20.31 5.63 -17.60
CA GLU A 23 19.23 5.69 -18.60
C GLU A 23 19.25 4.40 -19.42
N GLY A 24 18.11 3.73 -19.50
CA GLY A 24 17.94 2.47 -20.25
C GLY A 24 17.88 1.21 -19.39
N ASP A 25 18.14 1.29 -18.08
CA ASP A 25 18.02 0.12 -17.18
C ASP A 25 16.55 -0.19 -16.88
N SER A 26 16.24 -1.48 -16.87
CA SER A 26 14.92 -1.99 -16.52
C SER A 26 14.83 -2.33 -15.04
N VAL A 27 13.67 -2.10 -14.45
CA VAL A 27 13.36 -2.45 -13.06
C VAL A 27 12.03 -3.20 -13.00
N VAL A 28 11.91 -4.15 -12.07
CA VAL A 28 10.65 -4.85 -11.84
C VAL A 28 10.05 -4.42 -10.51
N GLY A 29 8.75 -4.14 -10.49
CA GLY A 29 7.97 -3.95 -9.28
C GLY A 29 7.15 -5.20 -9.01
N VAL A 30 7.17 -5.67 -7.76
CA VAL A 30 6.45 -6.90 -7.34
C VAL A 30 5.52 -6.56 -6.18
N ASP A 31 4.26 -6.96 -6.33
CA ASP A 31 3.23 -6.86 -5.30
C ASP A 31 2.74 -8.28 -4.95
N ILE A 32 2.93 -8.69 -3.70
CA ILE A 32 2.53 -10.01 -3.22
C ILE A 32 1.28 -9.86 -2.35
N GLY A 33 0.12 -10.07 -2.97
CA GLY A 33 -1.17 -10.03 -2.28
C GLY A 33 -1.52 -11.36 -1.63
N THR A 34 -2.73 -11.46 -1.10
CA THR A 34 -3.21 -12.70 -0.45
C THR A 34 -3.77 -13.72 -1.43
N SER A 35 -4.21 -13.32 -2.63
CA SER A 35 -4.75 -14.25 -3.63
C SER A 35 -3.92 -14.30 -4.92
N THR A 36 -3.11 -13.26 -5.17
CA THR A 36 -2.33 -13.15 -6.42
C THR A 36 -0.99 -12.46 -6.14
N ILE A 37 0.00 -12.76 -6.99
CA ILE A 37 1.20 -11.93 -7.14
C ILE A 37 1.03 -11.15 -8.44
N LYS A 38 1.40 -9.88 -8.41
CA LYS A 38 1.43 -9.01 -9.59
C LYS A 38 2.83 -8.47 -9.78
N LEU A 39 3.23 -8.32 -11.03
CA LEU A 39 4.49 -7.67 -11.35
C LEU A 39 4.36 -6.75 -12.56
N VAL A 40 5.27 -5.78 -12.60
CA VAL A 40 5.42 -4.88 -13.74
C VAL A 40 6.91 -4.62 -13.97
N GLN A 41 7.36 -4.70 -15.22
CA GLN A 41 8.72 -4.30 -15.58
C GLN A 41 8.67 -2.99 -16.37
N LEU A 42 9.42 -2.02 -15.91
CA LEU A 42 9.51 -0.68 -16.50
C LEU A 42 10.96 -0.38 -16.89
N ARG A 43 11.12 0.40 -17.95
CA ARG A 43 12.41 0.94 -18.37
C ARG A 43 12.36 2.46 -18.33
N SER A 44 13.44 3.06 -17.85
CA SER A 44 13.61 4.51 -17.93
C SER A 44 14.07 4.89 -19.34
N ARG A 45 13.31 5.75 -20.01
CA ARG A 45 13.64 6.24 -21.35
C ARG A 45 13.31 7.73 -21.44
N LYS A 46 14.34 8.54 -21.62
CA LYS A 46 14.21 10.02 -21.74
C LYS A 46 13.38 10.62 -20.59
N GLY A 47 13.60 10.18 -19.37
CA GLY A 47 12.91 10.68 -18.20
C GLY A 47 11.48 10.16 -17.99
N SER A 48 11.01 9.25 -18.86
CA SER A 48 9.68 8.64 -18.76
C SER A 48 9.80 7.15 -18.44
N ALA A 49 8.82 6.62 -17.72
CA ALA A 49 8.72 5.19 -17.47
C ALA A 49 7.97 4.53 -18.64
N VAL A 50 8.61 3.56 -19.26
CA VAL A 50 8.04 2.79 -20.38
C VAL A 50 7.75 1.38 -19.90
N LEU A 51 6.52 0.93 -20.04
CA LEU A 51 6.09 -0.42 -19.69
C LEU A 51 6.70 -1.42 -20.69
N GLU A 52 7.42 -2.42 -20.17
CA GLU A 52 8.00 -3.50 -20.98
C GLU A 52 7.16 -4.77 -20.90
N THR A 53 6.82 -5.20 -19.70
CA THR A 53 5.97 -6.39 -19.49
C THR A 53 5.26 -6.28 -18.14
N TYR A 54 4.22 -7.09 -17.97
CA TYR A 54 3.49 -7.23 -16.71
C TYR A 54 2.84 -8.60 -16.64
N GLY A 55 2.45 -8.98 -15.44
CA GLY A 55 1.74 -10.24 -15.26
C GLY A 55 1.10 -10.38 -13.88
N GLU A 56 0.24 -11.37 -13.78
CA GLU A 56 -0.43 -11.74 -12.54
C GLU A 56 -0.52 -13.27 -12.46
N ILE A 57 -0.28 -13.82 -11.27
CA ILE A 57 -0.42 -15.26 -11.02
C ILE A 57 -1.25 -15.48 -9.74
N ALA A 58 -2.15 -16.46 -9.78
CA ALA A 58 -2.97 -16.83 -8.62
C ALA A 58 -2.16 -17.66 -7.63
N LEU A 59 -2.26 -17.33 -6.34
CA LEU A 59 -1.57 -18.04 -5.26
C LEU A 59 -2.34 -19.29 -4.78
N GLY A 60 -3.66 -19.32 -4.98
CA GLY A 60 -4.48 -20.48 -4.56
C GLY A 60 -3.89 -21.81 -4.97
N PRO A 61 -3.59 -22.05 -6.26
CA PRO A 61 -3.01 -23.35 -6.72
C PRO A 61 -1.72 -23.75 -6.02
N TYR A 62 -0.88 -22.80 -5.62
CA TYR A 62 0.38 -23.07 -4.89
C TYR A 62 0.14 -23.44 -3.43
N ALA A 63 -1.09 -23.26 -2.95
CA ALA A 63 -1.50 -23.52 -1.56
C ALA A 63 -2.59 -24.60 -1.44
N GLY A 64 -2.90 -25.31 -2.56
CA GLY A 64 -3.98 -26.29 -2.57
C GLY A 64 -5.37 -25.68 -2.47
N ALA A 65 -5.53 -24.43 -2.91
CA ALA A 65 -6.79 -23.68 -2.87
C ALA A 65 -7.20 -23.24 -4.29
N GLU A 66 -8.42 -22.73 -4.43
CA GLU A 66 -8.94 -22.30 -5.72
C GLU A 66 -8.45 -20.88 -6.07
N VAL A 67 -8.51 -20.56 -7.36
CA VAL A 67 -8.22 -19.22 -7.86
C VAL A 67 -9.18 -18.21 -7.23
N GLY A 68 -8.64 -17.12 -6.68
CA GLY A 68 -9.44 -16.09 -6.01
C GLY A 68 -9.54 -16.25 -4.50
N GLN A 69 -9.19 -17.42 -3.96
CA GLN A 69 -9.12 -17.61 -2.51
C GLN A 69 -7.90 -16.90 -1.92
N ALA A 70 -8.11 -16.28 -0.78
CA ALA A 70 -7.01 -15.68 -0.01
C ALA A 70 -6.28 -16.79 0.73
N VAL A 71 -4.96 -16.84 0.57
CA VAL A 71 -4.10 -17.88 1.15
C VAL A 71 -2.86 -17.23 1.75
N SER A 72 -2.17 -17.98 2.62
CA SER A 72 -0.90 -17.55 3.21
C SER A 72 0.13 -18.70 3.09
N PRO A 73 0.61 -18.98 1.87
CA PRO A 73 1.57 -20.08 1.67
C PRO A 73 2.91 -19.78 2.33
N PRO A 74 3.72 -20.80 2.59
CA PRO A 74 5.10 -20.58 3.04
C PRO A 74 5.91 -19.83 1.97
N ALA A 75 7.01 -19.20 2.39
CA ALA A 75 7.85 -18.35 1.53
C ALA A 75 8.33 -19.10 0.27
N GLU A 76 8.63 -20.38 0.41
CA GLU A 76 9.12 -21.23 -0.70
C GLU A 76 8.07 -21.35 -1.81
N LYS A 77 6.79 -21.50 -1.44
CA LYS A 77 5.69 -21.59 -2.42
C LYS A 77 5.42 -20.25 -3.12
N ILE A 78 5.57 -19.16 -2.38
CA ILE A 78 5.46 -17.80 -2.96
C ILE A 78 6.65 -17.56 -3.90
N SER A 79 7.86 -18.01 -3.53
CA SER A 79 9.05 -17.94 -4.41
C SER A 79 8.85 -18.70 -5.73
N GLU A 80 8.28 -19.92 -5.63
CA GLU A 80 7.94 -20.75 -6.78
C GLU A 80 6.95 -20.00 -7.71
N ALA A 81 5.87 -19.48 -7.16
CA ALA A 81 4.87 -18.72 -7.91
C ALA A 81 5.47 -17.47 -8.56
N LEU A 82 6.30 -16.73 -7.81
CA LEU A 82 6.97 -15.53 -8.35
C LEU A 82 7.94 -15.87 -9.49
N ALA A 83 8.71 -16.97 -9.34
CA ALA A 83 9.64 -17.43 -10.39
C ALA A 83 8.87 -17.84 -11.66
N ASP A 84 7.75 -18.54 -11.50
CA ASP A 84 6.88 -18.91 -12.62
C ASP A 84 6.33 -17.66 -13.31
N LEU A 85 5.83 -16.70 -12.54
CA LEU A 85 5.30 -15.45 -13.07
C LEU A 85 6.38 -14.67 -13.84
N MET A 86 7.58 -14.55 -13.28
CA MET A 86 8.70 -13.86 -13.94
C MET A 86 9.06 -14.52 -15.27
N ARG A 87 9.06 -15.87 -15.30
CA ARG A 87 9.33 -16.64 -16.52
C ARG A 87 8.23 -16.42 -17.57
N GLU A 88 6.98 -16.57 -17.19
CA GLU A 88 5.82 -16.46 -18.10
C GLU A 88 5.65 -15.03 -18.64
N ALA A 89 5.95 -14.03 -17.83
CA ALA A 89 5.90 -12.63 -18.23
C ALA A 89 7.17 -12.17 -18.97
N ASN A 90 8.14 -13.06 -19.19
CA ASN A 90 9.41 -12.76 -19.85
C ASN A 90 10.15 -11.60 -19.18
N VAL A 91 10.18 -11.58 -17.84
CA VAL A 91 10.90 -10.57 -17.08
C VAL A 91 12.40 -10.71 -17.30
N THR A 92 13.07 -9.64 -17.67
CA THR A 92 14.53 -9.61 -17.91
C THR A 92 15.28 -8.87 -16.81
N ALA A 93 14.59 -8.01 -16.04
CA ALA A 93 15.20 -7.30 -14.92
C ALA A 93 15.42 -8.24 -13.74
N THR A 94 16.60 -8.17 -13.15
CA THR A 94 16.97 -8.95 -11.96
C THR A 94 16.93 -8.11 -10.68
N THR A 95 16.65 -6.81 -10.82
CA THR A 95 16.56 -5.87 -9.69
C THR A 95 15.24 -5.11 -9.74
N GLY A 96 14.77 -4.71 -8.57
CA GLY A 96 13.50 -3.97 -8.51
C GLY A 96 13.04 -3.66 -7.11
N GLY A 97 11.77 -3.34 -6.98
CA GLY A 97 11.11 -3.05 -5.73
C GLY A 97 10.11 -4.11 -5.34
N VAL A 98 9.96 -4.36 -4.04
CA VAL A 98 8.97 -5.30 -3.51
C VAL A 98 8.04 -4.54 -2.55
N ALA A 99 6.74 -4.67 -2.76
CA ALA A 99 5.74 -4.05 -1.89
C ALA A 99 5.67 -4.78 -0.55
N ILE A 100 5.56 -4.01 0.54
CA ILE A 100 5.35 -4.51 1.89
C ILE A 100 3.89 -4.27 2.26
N PRO A 101 3.16 -5.31 2.71
CA PRO A 101 1.75 -5.13 3.08
C PRO A 101 1.58 -4.15 4.23
N LEU A 102 0.55 -3.30 4.15
CA LEU A 102 0.21 -2.38 5.25
C LEU A 102 -0.03 -3.12 6.57
N SER A 103 -0.60 -4.33 6.50
CA SER A 103 -0.87 -5.15 7.70
C SER A 103 0.39 -5.53 8.49
N ALA A 104 1.57 -5.46 7.86
CA ALA A 104 2.87 -5.74 8.50
C ALA A 104 3.66 -4.47 8.79
N SER A 105 2.99 -3.31 8.75
CA SER A 105 3.62 -1.99 8.83
C SER A 105 2.80 -1.06 9.72
N LEU A 106 3.45 -0.04 10.23
CA LEU A 106 2.80 1.07 10.91
C LEU A 106 3.19 2.36 10.20
N ILE A 107 2.21 3.19 9.90
CA ILE A 107 2.42 4.55 9.38
C ILE A 107 1.76 5.49 10.38
N SER A 108 2.50 6.49 10.86
CA SER A 108 1.96 7.46 11.81
C SER A 108 2.62 8.81 11.65
N VAL A 109 1.85 9.87 11.82
CA VAL A 109 2.39 11.24 11.92
C VAL A 109 2.55 11.56 13.39
N ILE A 110 3.75 11.95 13.79
CA ILE A 110 4.07 12.37 15.17
C ILE A 110 4.59 13.81 15.14
N THR A 111 4.27 14.57 16.16
CA THR A 111 4.74 15.96 16.32
C THR A 111 5.79 16.01 17.42
N LEU A 112 6.96 16.53 17.11
CA LEU A 112 8.11 16.64 18.03
C LEU A 112 8.48 18.10 18.26
N PRO A 113 8.86 18.50 19.48
CA PRO A 113 9.11 19.90 19.83
C PRO A 113 10.53 20.37 19.47
N THR A 114 10.99 20.06 18.26
CA THR A 114 12.30 20.49 17.77
C THR A 114 12.31 20.57 16.25
N LYS A 115 13.17 21.42 15.69
CA LYS A 115 13.47 21.51 14.26
C LYS A 115 14.85 20.94 13.94
N SER A 116 15.64 20.56 14.95
CA SER A 116 16.98 20.00 14.77
C SER A 116 16.89 18.56 14.24
N LYS A 117 17.52 18.30 13.11
CA LYS A 117 17.59 16.98 12.50
C LYS A 117 18.28 15.95 13.41
N GLU A 118 19.30 16.40 14.14
CA GLU A 118 20.07 15.59 15.09
C GLU A 118 19.19 15.18 16.28
N GLU A 119 18.41 16.12 16.81
CA GLU A 119 17.45 15.83 17.90
C GLU A 119 16.33 14.92 17.42
N LEU A 120 15.79 15.16 16.21
CA LEU A 120 14.76 14.30 15.61
C LEU A 120 15.27 12.85 15.49
N ALA A 121 16.50 12.65 15.05
CA ALA A 121 17.10 11.32 14.92
C ALA A 121 17.15 10.56 16.26
N THR A 122 17.25 11.28 17.36
CA THR A 122 17.25 10.73 18.72
C THR A 122 15.83 10.56 19.27
N MET A 123 14.98 11.55 19.03
CA MET A 123 13.62 11.59 19.61
C MET A 123 12.64 10.65 18.92
N VAL A 124 12.73 10.50 17.58
CA VAL A 124 11.79 9.66 16.81
C VAL A 124 11.77 8.21 17.32
N PRO A 125 12.92 7.52 17.52
CA PRO A 125 12.89 6.14 18.06
C PRO A 125 12.29 6.05 19.47
N ILE A 126 12.45 7.09 20.28
CA ILE A 126 11.88 7.12 21.65
C ILE A 126 10.36 7.29 21.57
N GLU A 127 9.89 8.26 20.78
CA GLU A 127 8.47 8.54 20.61
C GLU A 127 7.75 7.39 19.94
N ALA A 128 8.39 6.72 18.98
CA ALA A 128 7.87 5.56 18.25
C ALA A 128 7.36 4.45 19.18
N ARG A 129 8.00 4.30 20.35
CA ARG A 129 7.62 3.27 21.35
C ARG A 129 6.17 3.40 21.83
N LYS A 130 5.58 4.58 21.73
CA LYS A 130 4.18 4.82 22.15
C LYS A 130 3.17 4.25 21.14
N TYR A 131 3.60 4.05 19.90
CA TYR A 131 2.74 3.68 18.79
C TYR A 131 2.99 2.24 18.32
N ILE A 132 4.21 1.74 18.51
CA ILE A 132 4.62 0.41 18.03
C ILE A 132 4.31 -0.62 19.13
N PRO A 133 3.41 -1.59 18.87
CA PRO A 133 2.99 -2.55 19.89
C PRO A 133 3.97 -3.70 20.15
N VAL A 134 5.19 -3.60 19.59
CA VAL A 134 6.27 -4.59 19.74
C VAL A 134 7.59 -3.84 20.08
N PRO A 135 8.60 -4.53 20.58
CA PRO A 135 9.90 -3.89 20.81
C PRO A 135 10.46 -3.24 19.54
N VAL A 136 10.99 -2.02 19.67
CA VAL A 136 11.57 -1.27 18.53
C VAL A 136 12.72 -2.06 17.87
N SER A 137 13.39 -2.93 18.64
CA SER A 137 14.43 -3.84 18.10
C SER A 137 13.89 -4.82 17.05
N GLU A 138 12.58 -5.11 17.05
CA GLU A 138 11.95 -6.06 16.14
C GLU A 138 11.42 -5.40 14.86
N VAL A 139 11.53 -4.07 14.76
CA VAL A 139 11.10 -3.33 13.58
C VAL A 139 12.26 -2.61 12.91
N ALA A 140 12.14 -2.41 11.61
CA ALA A 140 12.91 -1.43 10.86
C ALA A 140 12.10 -0.13 10.90
N LEU A 141 12.68 0.90 11.50
CA LEU A 141 12.05 2.21 11.70
C LEU A 141 12.69 3.21 10.74
N ASP A 142 11.86 3.95 10.05
CA ASP A 142 12.32 5.05 9.20
C ASP A 142 11.36 6.24 9.34
N TRP A 143 11.78 7.42 8.94
CA TRP A 143 10.98 8.63 9.11
C TRP A 143 11.44 9.76 8.20
N PHE A 144 10.52 10.68 7.90
CA PHE A 144 10.88 11.92 7.22
C PHE A 144 10.07 13.11 7.77
N VAL A 145 10.64 14.29 7.66
CA VAL A 145 10.00 15.53 8.09
C VAL A 145 8.95 15.94 7.04
N ILE A 146 7.75 16.24 7.51
CA ILE A 146 6.70 16.77 6.64
C ILE A 146 6.99 18.27 6.46
N PRO A 147 7.11 18.78 5.22
CA PRO A 147 7.37 20.21 5.00
C PRO A 147 6.28 21.10 5.59
N GLU A 148 6.69 22.24 6.17
CA GLU A 148 5.76 23.17 6.83
C GLU A 148 4.67 23.69 5.89
N GLU A 149 5.00 23.88 4.62
CA GLU A 149 4.02 24.32 3.61
C GLU A 149 2.88 23.30 3.46
N GLU A 150 3.16 22.03 3.60
CA GLU A 150 2.15 20.97 3.51
C GLU A 150 1.30 20.90 4.78
N ILE A 151 1.90 21.19 5.95
CA ILE A 151 1.21 21.15 7.25
C ILE A 151 0.17 22.27 7.37
N GLN A 152 0.45 23.46 6.85
CA GLN A 152 -0.49 24.58 6.88
C GLN A 152 -1.82 24.24 6.22
N PHE A 153 -1.80 23.32 5.27
CA PHE A 153 -2.97 22.85 4.57
C PHE A 153 -3.70 21.70 5.30
N LEU A 154 -3.03 20.98 6.20
CA LEU A 154 -3.65 19.89 6.97
C LEU A 154 -4.58 20.39 8.09
N GLY A 155 -4.78 21.72 8.20
CA GLY A 155 -5.81 22.31 9.04
C GLY A 155 -5.54 22.25 10.55
N ALA A 156 -4.33 21.95 10.97
CA ALA A 156 -3.96 22.06 12.37
C ALA A 156 -4.04 23.53 12.79
N PRO A 157 -4.80 23.90 13.86
CA PRO A 157 -4.86 25.29 14.27
C PRO A 157 -3.46 25.77 14.65
N ALA A 158 -2.94 26.77 13.93
CA ALA A 158 -1.62 27.35 14.19
C ALA A 158 -1.49 27.83 15.64
N ALA A 159 -2.61 28.18 16.28
CA ALA A 159 -2.65 28.73 17.63
C ALA A 159 -2.28 27.72 18.74
N THR A 160 -2.30 26.42 18.47
CA THR A 160 -2.02 25.40 19.51
C THR A 160 -0.66 24.70 19.30
N ARG A 161 0.04 25.03 18.23
CA ARG A 161 1.30 24.37 17.87
C ARG A 161 2.51 25.13 18.40
N PRO A 162 3.44 24.47 19.07
CA PRO A 162 4.71 25.12 19.44
C PRO A 162 5.45 25.64 18.20
N ALA A 163 6.06 26.82 18.29
CA ALA A 163 6.76 27.47 17.17
C ALA A 163 7.92 26.64 16.60
N ASN A 164 8.50 25.76 17.43
CA ASN A 164 9.61 24.89 17.05
C ASN A 164 9.18 23.43 16.82
N ALA A 165 7.88 23.17 16.68
CA ALA A 165 7.39 21.80 16.45
C ALA A 165 7.64 21.35 15.00
N THR A 166 7.97 20.08 14.84
CA THR A 166 8.14 19.42 13.54
C THR A 166 7.23 18.20 13.46
N ASP A 167 6.45 18.10 12.40
CA ASP A 167 5.69 16.89 12.11
C ASP A 167 6.55 15.93 11.29
N VAL A 168 6.54 14.69 11.71
CA VAL A 168 7.36 13.62 11.12
C VAL A 168 6.45 12.49 10.74
N LEU A 169 6.48 12.06 9.49
CA LEU A 169 5.87 10.80 9.08
C LEU A 169 6.84 9.68 9.45
N MET A 170 6.40 8.83 10.35
CA MET A 170 7.14 7.68 10.85
C MET A 170 6.57 6.42 10.22
N VAL A 171 7.45 5.53 9.78
CA VAL A 171 7.08 4.21 9.28
C VAL A 171 7.86 3.14 10.02
N ALA A 172 7.19 2.05 10.38
CA ALA A 172 7.83 0.90 11.01
C ALA A 172 7.37 -0.38 10.33
N ILE A 173 8.30 -1.27 10.03
CA ILE A 173 8.03 -2.55 9.35
C ILE A 173 8.65 -3.66 10.20
N HIS A 174 7.93 -4.73 10.47
CA HIS A 174 8.48 -5.89 11.16
C HIS A 174 9.68 -6.47 10.40
N LYS A 175 10.80 -6.63 11.09
CA LYS A 175 12.03 -7.23 10.50
C LYS A 175 11.76 -8.63 9.97
N ALA A 176 10.90 -9.40 10.62
CA ALA A 176 10.49 -10.72 10.16
C ALA A 176 9.81 -10.66 8.79
N THR A 177 8.99 -9.61 8.53
CA THR A 177 8.36 -9.40 7.23
C THR A 177 9.41 -9.09 6.16
N LEU A 178 10.36 -8.20 6.46
CA LEU A 178 11.45 -7.89 5.52
C LEU A 178 12.26 -9.14 5.18
N ALA A 179 12.63 -9.94 6.20
CA ALA A 179 13.38 -11.19 6.01
C ALA A 179 12.59 -12.20 5.17
N ARG A 180 11.27 -12.29 5.38
CA ARG A 180 10.39 -13.14 4.59
C ARG A 180 10.36 -12.68 3.11
N GLN A 181 10.21 -11.38 2.86
CA GLN A 181 10.20 -10.84 1.50
C GLN A 181 11.54 -11.05 0.80
N GLU A 182 12.64 -10.90 1.54
CA GLU A 182 13.98 -11.17 1.03
C GLU A 182 14.13 -12.66 0.63
N THR A 183 13.64 -13.57 1.46
CA THR A 183 13.64 -15.01 1.18
C THR A 183 12.85 -15.32 -0.10
N ILE A 184 11.66 -14.73 -0.23
CA ILE A 184 10.81 -14.90 -1.42
C ILE A 184 11.53 -14.40 -2.68
N ALA A 185 12.06 -13.19 -2.63
CA ALA A 185 12.74 -12.58 -3.76
C ALA A 185 13.97 -13.40 -4.20
N LYS A 186 14.81 -13.82 -3.23
CA LYS A 186 15.99 -14.66 -3.49
C LYS A 186 15.62 -15.99 -4.15
N GLY A 187 14.54 -16.63 -3.66
CA GLY A 187 14.05 -17.89 -4.24
C GLY A 187 13.62 -17.74 -5.70
N ALA A 188 13.12 -16.55 -6.07
CA ALA A 188 12.74 -16.22 -7.43
C ALA A 188 13.88 -15.57 -8.24
N LYS A 189 15.11 -15.54 -7.71
CA LYS A 189 16.31 -14.95 -8.33
C LYS A 189 16.17 -13.43 -8.58
N LEU A 190 15.38 -12.76 -7.78
CA LEU A 190 15.23 -11.31 -7.79
C LEU A 190 16.04 -10.71 -6.64
N THR A 191 16.79 -9.64 -6.92
CA THR A 191 17.53 -8.89 -5.92
C THR A 191 16.81 -7.56 -5.68
N PRO A 192 16.03 -7.44 -4.60
CA PRO A 192 15.34 -6.18 -4.33
C PRO A 192 16.34 -5.06 -4.07
N GLY A 193 16.18 -3.96 -4.78
CA GLY A 193 16.93 -2.73 -4.54
C GLY A 193 16.27 -1.85 -3.49
N PHE A 194 14.97 -2.07 -3.25
CA PHE A 194 14.22 -1.36 -2.21
C PHE A 194 12.95 -2.12 -1.85
N TYR A 195 12.43 -1.79 -0.67
CA TYR A 195 11.12 -2.23 -0.20
C TYR A 195 10.28 -0.98 0.07
N GLU A 196 8.99 -1.06 -0.24
CA GLU A 196 8.09 0.07 -0.04
C GLU A 196 6.74 -0.41 0.48
N ILE A 197 6.19 0.27 1.48
CA ILE A 197 4.86 -0.06 1.98
C ILE A 197 3.83 0.26 0.87
N GLU A 198 2.95 -0.70 0.57
CA GLU A 198 2.05 -0.68 -0.59
C GLU A 198 1.22 0.62 -0.75
N PRO A 199 0.70 1.29 0.30
CA PRO A 199 -0.04 2.53 0.09
C PRO A 199 0.76 3.66 -0.58
N PHE A 200 2.08 3.71 -0.39
CA PHE A 200 2.90 4.76 -1.02
C PHE A 200 3.03 4.53 -2.53
N SER A 201 3.29 3.30 -2.95
CA SER A 201 3.35 2.97 -4.39
C SER A 201 1.96 3.13 -5.04
N PHE A 202 0.90 2.72 -4.32
CA PHE A 202 -0.48 2.87 -4.78
C PHE A 202 -0.86 4.34 -4.96
N ALA A 203 -0.55 5.18 -3.95
CA ALA A 203 -0.80 6.62 -4.02
C ALA A 203 -0.03 7.25 -5.19
N ARG A 204 1.25 6.93 -5.35
CA ARG A 204 2.10 7.48 -6.42
C ARG A 204 1.59 7.11 -7.82
N ALA A 205 1.03 5.90 -7.96
CA ALA A 205 0.51 5.41 -9.25
C ALA A 205 -0.88 5.96 -9.60
N SER A 206 -1.66 6.38 -8.60
CA SER A 206 -3.10 6.66 -8.78
C SER A 206 -3.51 8.07 -8.38
N TYR A 207 -2.72 8.78 -7.56
CA TYR A 207 -3.05 10.11 -7.08
C TYR A 207 -2.60 11.17 -8.08
N GLU A 208 -3.56 11.91 -8.60
CA GLU A 208 -3.27 13.12 -9.38
C GLU A 208 -3.13 14.30 -8.40
N HIS A 209 -2.01 14.99 -8.48
CA HIS A 209 -1.70 16.11 -7.59
C HIS A 209 -2.80 17.18 -7.66
N GLY A 210 -3.42 17.41 -6.51
CA GLY A 210 -4.47 18.40 -6.38
C GLY A 210 -4.53 18.94 -4.96
N THR A 211 -5.36 19.95 -4.75
CA THR A 211 -5.55 20.59 -3.44
C THR A 211 -6.72 19.97 -2.66
N ALA A 212 -7.51 19.12 -3.30
CA ALA A 212 -8.66 18.48 -2.65
C ALA A 212 -8.23 17.16 -2.00
N PRO A 213 -8.72 16.87 -0.77
CA PRO A 213 -8.52 15.55 -0.18
C PRO A 213 -9.10 14.48 -1.10
N THR A 214 -8.33 13.42 -1.32
CA THR A 214 -8.72 12.31 -2.20
C THR A 214 -8.85 11.03 -1.37
N MET A 215 -9.99 10.37 -1.48
CA MET A 215 -10.18 9.05 -0.90
C MET A 215 -9.83 8.00 -1.94
N MET A 216 -8.90 7.12 -1.59
CA MET A 216 -8.50 5.98 -2.42
C MET A 216 -8.96 4.69 -1.75
N ILE A 217 -9.57 3.80 -2.53
CA ILE A 217 -10.08 2.51 -2.05
C ILE A 217 -9.33 1.40 -2.80
N ASP A 218 -8.61 0.58 -2.05
CA ASP A 218 -7.88 -0.59 -2.56
C ASP A 218 -8.62 -1.85 -2.11
N MET A 219 -9.37 -2.45 -3.02
CA MET A 219 -10.13 -3.68 -2.72
C MET A 219 -9.28 -4.91 -3.09
N GLY A 220 -8.66 -5.50 -2.09
CA GLY A 220 -7.93 -6.76 -2.22
C GLY A 220 -8.84 -7.98 -2.06
N ALA A 221 -8.26 -9.18 -2.04
CA ALA A 221 -9.02 -10.42 -1.90
C ALA A 221 -9.58 -10.62 -0.47
N SER A 222 -8.76 -10.39 0.56
CA SER A 222 -9.12 -10.63 1.96
C SER A 222 -9.50 -9.38 2.74
N SER A 223 -9.17 -8.19 2.22
CA SER A 223 -9.43 -6.93 2.91
C SER A 223 -9.54 -5.79 1.90
N THR A 224 -10.27 -4.75 2.30
CA THR A 224 -10.35 -3.48 1.57
C THR A 224 -9.68 -2.41 2.42
N ARG A 225 -8.79 -1.65 1.81
CA ARG A 225 -8.06 -0.56 2.47
C ARG A 225 -8.54 0.77 1.91
N VAL A 226 -8.73 1.71 2.83
CA VAL A 226 -9.18 3.07 2.48
C VAL A 226 -8.09 4.03 2.94
N TYR A 227 -7.68 4.91 2.05
CA TYR A 227 -6.68 5.94 2.35
C TYR A 227 -7.28 7.30 2.07
N ILE A 228 -7.04 8.25 2.97
CA ILE A 228 -7.31 9.66 2.70
C ILE A 228 -5.96 10.32 2.45
N ILE A 229 -5.81 10.86 1.25
CA ILE A 229 -4.58 11.55 0.83
C ILE A 229 -4.89 13.04 0.79
N GLU A 230 -4.08 13.81 1.49
CA GLU A 230 -4.13 15.27 1.51
C GLU A 230 -2.74 15.79 1.13
N PHE A 231 -2.69 16.59 0.08
CA PHE A 231 -1.42 17.20 -0.40
C PHE A 231 -0.31 16.17 -0.66
N GLY A 232 -0.69 14.97 -1.13
CA GLY A 232 0.27 13.90 -1.41
C GLY A 232 0.67 13.07 -0.20
N ILE A 233 0.16 13.39 0.99
CA ILE A 233 0.45 12.66 2.24
C ILE A 233 -0.73 11.76 2.59
N ILE A 234 -0.45 10.52 2.97
CA ILE A 234 -1.48 9.62 3.49
C ILE A 234 -1.81 10.08 4.92
N ALA A 235 -2.88 10.86 5.04
CA ALA A 235 -3.32 11.42 6.31
C ALA A 235 -4.03 10.38 7.19
N VAL A 236 -4.78 9.48 6.56
CA VAL A 236 -5.54 8.42 7.27
C VAL A 236 -5.46 7.13 6.47
N SER A 237 -5.33 6.02 7.15
CA SER A 237 -5.49 4.69 6.56
C SER A 237 -6.45 3.87 7.43
N HIS A 238 -7.31 3.09 6.80
CA HIS A 238 -8.25 2.21 7.49
C HIS A 238 -8.38 0.90 6.72
N THR A 239 -8.46 -0.21 7.44
CA THR A 239 -8.60 -1.54 6.85
C THR A 239 -9.94 -2.14 7.25
N VAL A 240 -10.73 -2.49 6.26
CA VAL A 240 -11.95 -3.29 6.41
C VAL A 240 -11.57 -4.74 6.10
N ASN A 241 -11.80 -5.64 7.06
CA ASN A 241 -11.44 -7.06 6.91
C ASN A 241 -12.51 -7.81 6.08
N ARG A 242 -12.79 -7.25 4.90
CA ARG A 242 -13.68 -7.82 3.86
C ARG A 242 -13.08 -7.45 2.51
N GLY A 243 -13.10 -8.39 1.58
CA GLY A 243 -12.55 -8.17 0.26
C GLY A 243 -13.30 -8.95 -0.81
N GLY A 244 -12.69 -9.10 -1.96
CA GLY A 244 -13.27 -9.78 -3.11
C GLY A 244 -13.67 -11.22 -2.84
N GLN A 245 -12.95 -11.92 -1.95
CA GLN A 245 -13.27 -13.28 -1.55
C GLN A 245 -14.62 -13.37 -0.82
N ASP A 246 -14.93 -12.37 0.02
CA ASP A 246 -16.22 -12.35 0.76
C ASP A 246 -17.40 -12.24 -0.20
N ILE A 247 -17.24 -11.50 -1.30
CA ILE A 247 -18.25 -11.40 -2.36
C ILE A 247 -18.44 -12.78 -3.02
N THR A 248 -17.32 -13.44 -3.34
CA THR A 248 -17.37 -14.80 -3.94
C THR A 248 -18.08 -15.79 -3.02
N LEU A 249 -17.75 -15.76 -1.72
CA LEU A 249 -18.39 -16.63 -0.72
C LEU A 249 -19.89 -16.33 -0.57
N ALA A 250 -20.26 -15.05 -0.60
CA ALA A 250 -21.67 -14.65 -0.54
C ALA A 250 -22.45 -15.18 -1.76
N LEU A 251 -21.86 -15.06 -2.96
CA LEU A 251 -22.45 -15.58 -4.20
C LEU A 251 -22.55 -17.11 -4.17
N SER A 252 -21.49 -17.78 -3.76
CA SER A 252 -21.45 -19.24 -3.62
C SER A 252 -22.58 -19.74 -2.72
N LYS A 253 -22.72 -19.10 -1.57
CA LYS A 253 -23.76 -19.45 -0.57
C LYS A 253 -25.17 -19.14 -1.09
N SER A 254 -25.40 -17.97 -1.65
CA SER A 254 -26.74 -17.54 -2.09
C SER A 254 -27.26 -18.35 -3.28
N LYS A 255 -26.37 -18.76 -4.16
CA LYS A 255 -26.72 -19.54 -5.38
C LYS A 255 -26.48 -21.04 -5.22
N SER A 256 -25.94 -21.48 -4.09
CA SER A 256 -25.58 -22.89 -3.80
C SER A 256 -24.68 -23.49 -4.89
N ILE A 257 -23.64 -22.69 -5.31
CA ILE A 257 -22.67 -23.11 -6.33
C ILE A 257 -21.26 -23.18 -5.72
N PRO A 258 -20.35 -23.99 -6.28
CA PRO A 258 -18.95 -24.04 -5.83
C PRO A 258 -18.26 -22.69 -5.91
N PHE A 259 -17.17 -22.53 -5.13
CA PHE A 259 -16.40 -21.28 -5.07
C PHE A 259 -15.90 -20.84 -6.45
N ASN A 260 -15.34 -21.78 -7.22
CA ASN A 260 -14.79 -21.47 -8.56
C ASN A 260 -15.86 -20.95 -9.53
N GLU A 261 -17.09 -21.50 -9.47
CA GLU A 261 -18.22 -21.02 -10.28
C GLU A 261 -18.66 -19.62 -9.82
N ALA A 262 -18.71 -19.39 -8.51
CA ALA A 262 -19.06 -18.09 -7.94
C ALA A 262 -17.98 -17.04 -8.30
N GLU A 263 -16.71 -17.41 -8.29
CA GLU A 263 -15.60 -16.54 -8.68
C GLU A 263 -15.70 -16.17 -10.18
N ALA A 264 -15.97 -17.15 -11.03
CA ALA A 264 -16.19 -16.92 -12.46
C ALA A 264 -17.38 -15.98 -12.69
N LEU A 265 -18.48 -16.21 -11.96
CA LEU A 265 -19.68 -15.35 -12.03
C LEU A 265 -19.34 -13.91 -11.60
N LYS A 266 -18.65 -13.75 -10.47
CA LYS A 266 -18.21 -12.44 -9.97
C LYS A 266 -17.38 -11.68 -11.03
N ARG A 267 -16.47 -12.38 -11.72
CA ARG A 267 -15.60 -11.80 -12.74
C ARG A 267 -16.32 -11.46 -14.05
N SER A 268 -17.36 -12.20 -14.39
CA SER A 268 -18.09 -12.06 -15.66
C SER A 268 -19.24 -11.05 -15.60
N SER A 269 -19.78 -10.76 -14.42
CA SER A 269 -20.97 -9.90 -14.27
C SER A 269 -20.65 -8.61 -13.51
N SER A 270 -21.50 -7.62 -13.70
CA SER A 270 -21.45 -6.41 -12.87
C SER A 270 -21.97 -6.78 -11.48
N ILE A 271 -21.08 -6.78 -10.51
CA ILE A 271 -21.41 -7.06 -9.10
C ILE A 271 -22.53 -6.12 -8.61
N ALA A 272 -22.53 -4.88 -9.10
CA ALA A 272 -23.52 -3.88 -8.71
C ALA A 272 -24.95 -4.21 -9.18
N THR A 273 -25.11 -5.07 -10.18
CA THR A 273 -26.44 -5.49 -10.68
C THR A 273 -26.99 -6.72 -9.93
N GLU A 274 -26.11 -7.47 -9.26
CA GLU A 274 -26.49 -8.63 -8.43
C GLU A 274 -26.79 -8.17 -7.00
N GLU A 275 -27.96 -8.47 -6.49
CA GLU A 275 -28.37 -8.06 -5.13
C GLU A 275 -27.38 -8.52 -4.05
N THR A 276 -26.94 -9.78 -4.13
CA THR A 276 -25.98 -10.33 -3.16
C THR A 276 -24.63 -9.58 -3.22
N GLY A 277 -24.15 -9.30 -4.43
CA GLY A 277 -22.91 -8.57 -4.63
C GLY A 277 -23.01 -7.11 -4.13
N ARG A 278 -24.16 -6.48 -4.41
CA ARG A 278 -24.44 -5.12 -3.94
C ARG A 278 -24.45 -5.04 -2.42
N ASN A 279 -25.12 -5.97 -1.73
CA ASN A 279 -25.17 -6.01 -0.27
C ASN A 279 -23.77 -6.17 0.35
N ALA A 280 -22.92 -7.01 -0.28
CA ALA A 280 -21.53 -7.18 0.18
C ALA A 280 -20.73 -5.89 -0.02
N LEU A 281 -20.92 -5.17 -1.12
CA LEU A 281 -20.29 -3.88 -1.38
C LEU A 281 -20.80 -2.79 -0.43
N GLU A 282 -22.11 -2.76 -0.16
CA GLU A 282 -22.71 -1.79 0.77
C GLU A 282 -22.09 -1.91 2.17
N PHE A 283 -21.83 -3.13 2.62
CA PHE A 283 -21.13 -3.35 3.89
C PHE A 283 -19.75 -2.69 3.87
N VAL A 284 -18.97 -2.92 2.82
CA VAL A 284 -17.63 -2.32 2.69
C VAL A 284 -17.74 -0.79 2.68
N PHE A 285 -18.68 -0.24 1.91
CA PHE A 285 -18.84 1.22 1.80
C PHE A 285 -19.35 1.86 3.10
N SER A 286 -20.21 1.16 3.86
CA SER A 286 -20.68 1.66 5.16
C SER A 286 -19.53 1.81 6.15
N GLU A 287 -18.61 0.89 6.13
CA GLU A 287 -17.40 0.98 6.95
C GLU A 287 -16.46 2.12 6.49
N UNK A 288 -16.42 2.28 5.34
CA UNK A 288 -15.65 3.28 4.82
C UNK A 288 -16.21 4.61 5.12
N UNK A 289 -17.38 4.64 5.25
CA UNK A 289 -18.01 5.82 5.62
C UNK A 289 -17.84 6.13 7.07
N UNK A 290 -17.74 5.22 7.67
CA UNK A 290 -17.44 5.31 8.99
C UNK A 290 -16.07 5.79 9.27
N UNK A 291 -15.20 5.43 8.54
CA UNK A 291 -13.88 5.81 8.59
C UNK A 291 -13.73 7.26 8.22
N ALA A 292 -14.29 7.69 7.20
CA ALA A 292 -14.30 9.10 6.74
C ALA A 292 -14.99 10.05 7.73
N TYR A 293 -16.00 9.61 8.38
CA TYR A 293 -16.71 10.43 9.39
C TYR A 293 -15.93 10.53 10.70
N SER A 294 -15.33 9.45 11.16
CA SER A 294 -14.55 9.46 12.41
C SER A 294 -13.24 10.26 12.28
N SER A 295 -12.68 10.35 11.11
CA SER A 295 -11.52 11.21 10.86
C SER A 295 -11.86 12.70 11.08
N ARG A 296 -13.12 13.08 10.85
CA ARG A 296 -13.61 14.45 11.08
C ARG A 296 -13.77 14.79 12.56
N THR A 297 -14.08 13.79 13.41
CA THR A 297 -14.40 14.02 14.83
C THR A 297 -13.17 14.07 15.74
N ASN A 298 -12.02 13.61 15.27
CA ASN A 298 -10.78 13.61 16.04
C ASN A 298 -10.04 14.96 16.02
N GLY A 299 -10.77 16.06 15.87
CA GLY A 299 -10.26 17.42 16.07
C GLY A 299 -9.46 18.01 14.91
N ARG A 300 -9.40 17.31 13.78
CA ARG A 300 -8.84 17.88 12.55
C ARG A 300 -9.99 18.33 11.66
N PRO A 301 -10.11 19.62 11.33
CA PRO A 301 -11.13 20.08 10.39
C PRO A 301 -10.73 19.63 8.97
N THR A 302 -11.12 18.42 8.59
CA THR A 302 -10.98 17.98 7.21
C THR A 302 -11.94 18.79 6.34
N ARG A 303 -11.43 19.43 5.29
CA ARG A 303 -12.26 20.04 4.26
C ARG A 303 -13.17 18.96 3.68
N GLN A 304 -14.37 19.34 3.31
CA GLN A 304 -15.35 18.40 2.74
C GLN A 304 -14.75 17.66 1.54
N CYS A 305 -14.66 16.32 1.65
CA CYS A 305 -14.39 15.49 0.49
C CYS A 305 -15.62 15.61 -0.43
N HIS A 306 -15.46 16.28 -1.56
CA HIS A 306 -16.50 16.30 -2.58
C HIS A 306 -16.60 14.90 -3.20
N ALA A 307 -17.81 14.43 -3.43
CA ALA A 307 -18.07 13.14 -4.07
C ALA A 307 -17.41 13.04 -5.47
N SER A 308 -17.13 14.19 -6.10
CA SER A 308 -16.42 14.26 -7.38
C SER A 308 -14.95 13.82 -7.30
N SER A 309 -14.39 13.73 -6.08
CA SER A 309 -12.98 13.28 -5.86
C SER A 309 -12.89 11.83 -5.39
N LEU A 310 -13.96 11.05 -5.57
CA LEU A 310 -13.97 9.64 -5.16
C LEU A 310 -13.42 8.79 -6.30
N TRP A 311 -12.16 8.41 -6.18
CA TRP A 311 -11.54 7.48 -7.13
C TRP A 311 -11.48 6.09 -6.47
N ALA A 312 -12.27 5.17 -6.97
CA ALA A 312 -12.19 3.78 -6.57
C ALA A 312 -11.33 3.04 -7.61
N VAL A 313 -10.13 2.64 -7.20
CA VAL A 313 -9.32 1.73 -8.00
C VAL A 313 -9.62 0.33 -7.48
N VAL A 314 -10.50 -0.36 -8.17
CA VAL A 314 -10.75 -1.77 -7.87
C VAL A 314 -9.66 -2.56 -8.57
N ARG A 315 -8.79 -3.19 -7.80
CA ARG A 315 -7.83 -4.15 -8.36
C ARG A 315 -8.64 -5.37 -8.82
N ARG A 316 -8.74 -5.57 -10.13
CA ARG A 316 -9.30 -6.78 -10.71
C ARG A 316 -8.36 -7.95 -10.51
#